data_23f89e62bf506e3d01a5b34edf7ef98b
#
_entry.id   23f89e62bf506e3d01a5b34edf7ef98b
#
_cell.length_a   1.000
_cell.length_b   1.000
_cell.length_c   1.000
_cell.angle_alpha   90.00
_cell.angle_beta   90.00
_cell.angle_gamma   90.00
#
_symmetry.space_group_name_H-M   'P 1'
#
loop_
_entity.id
_entity.type
_entity.pdbx_description
1 polymer ?
#
loop_
_entity_poly.entity_id
_entity_poly.type
_entity_poly.pdbx_seq_one_letter_code
_entity_poly.pdbx_strand_id
1 'polypeptide(L)'
;VYDTVEEAVDREDADASVVFVPPAFAGDAVFEALDTDLDLVVAITEGIPTQDMAKVNKRLSEVDTRLIGPNCPGIITPGEAKLGILPGNIFESGDVGLVSRSGTLTYQVVSNLTDRGIGQTTAIGIGGDPIIGTSFVDALKAFEADVDTHAVVMCGEIGGEDEERAARY
;
A
#
# COMPACT_ATOMS: atom_id res chain seq x y z
N VAL A 1 14.12 -19.91 -3.70
CA VAL A 1 14.61 -18.76 -4.49
C VAL A 1 14.34 -19.09 -5.95
N TYR A 2 13.82 -18.14 -6.70
CA TYR A 2 13.42 -18.25 -8.10
C TYR A 2 14.11 -17.17 -8.92
N ASP A 3 14.24 -17.38 -10.22
CA ASP A 3 14.89 -16.43 -11.13
C ASP A 3 13.93 -15.32 -11.60
N THR A 4 12.60 -15.59 -11.58
CA THR A 4 11.55 -14.66 -11.99
C THR A 4 10.37 -14.66 -11.01
N VAL A 5 9.58 -13.58 -11.03
CA VAL A 5 8.33 -13.50 -10.26
C VAL A 5 7.31 -14.54 -10.79
N GLU A 6 7.21 -14.71 -12.10
CA GLU A 6 6.33 -15.71 -12.72
C GLU A 6 6.62 -17.14 -12.20
N GLU A 7 7.91 -17.52 -12.15
CA GLU A 7 8.29 -18.83 -11.61
C GLU A 7 7.91 -18.99 -10.14
N ALA A 8 8.04 -17.92 -9.35
CA ALA A 8 7.66 -17.94 -7.94
C ALA A 8 6.14 -18.08 -7.75
N VAL A 9 5.35 -17.34 -8.53
CA VAL A 9 3.88 -17.38 -8.52
C VAL A 9 3.41 -18.78 -8.90
N ASP A 10 3.91 -19.33 -10.02
CA ASP A 10 3.50 -20.65 -10.51
C ASP A 10 3.81 -21.81 -9.55
N ARG A 11 4.90 -21.70 -8.79
CA ARG A 11 5.35 -22.80 -7.92
C ARG A 11 4.85 -22.71 -6.49
N GLU A 12 4.61 -21.51 -5.99
CA GLU A 12 4.27 -21.28 -4.58
C GLU A 12 2.83 -20.83 -4.39
N ASP A 13 2.06 -20.66 -5.49
CA ASP A 13 0.69 -20.14 -5.45
C ASP A 13 0.63 -18.78 -4.71
N ALA A 14 1.60 -17.90 -5.03
CA ALA A 14 1.72 -16.61 -4.39
C ALA A 14 0.70 -15.64 -4.97
N ASP A 15 -0.01 -14.91 -4.11
CA ASP A 15 -1.02 -13.91 -4.43
C ASP A 15 -0.52 -12.46 -4.26
N ALA A 16 0.63 -12.27 -3.61
CA ALA A 16 1.19 -10.96 -3.36
C ALA A 16 2.72 -10.91 -3.46
N SER A 17 3.26 -9.74 -3.85
CA SER A 17 4.69 -9.47 -3.91
C SER A 17 5.06 -8.18 -3.19
N VAL A 18 6.24 -8.16 -2.55
CA VAL A 18 6.83 -6.96 -1.93
C VAL A 18 8.15 -6.62 -2.60
N VAL A 19 8.24 -5.42 -3.17
CA VAL A 19 9.40 -4.94 -3.91
C VAL A 19 10.31 -4.10 -3.02
N PHE A 20 11.53 -4.61 -2.77
CA PHE A 20 12.63 -3.93 -2.06
C PHE A 20 13.82 -3.60 -2.97
N VAL A 21 13.65 -3.75 -4.26
CA VAL A 21 14.70 -3.54 -5.27
C VAL A 21 15.15 -2.08 -5.25
N PRO A 22 16.47 -1.79 -5.43
CA PRO A 22 16.97 -0.41 -5.49
C PRO A 22 16.25 0.45 -6.55
N PRO A 23 16.13 1.79 -6.35
CA PRO A 23 15.31 2.68 -7.16
C PRO A 23 15.50 2.57 -8.68
N ALA A 24 16.76 2.41 -9.12
CA ALA A 24 17.08 2.31 -10.54
C ALA A 24 16.51 1.07 -11.25
N PHE A 25 16.11 0.04 -10.49
CA PHE A 25 15.61 -1.23 -11.00
C PHE A 25 14.18 -1.55 -10.51
N ALA A 26 13.68 -0.74 -9.57
CA ALA A 26 12.40 -1.03 -8.93
C ALA A 26 11.21 -0.88 -9.89
N GLY A 27 11.30 0.04 -10.86
CA GLY A 27 10.29 0.16 -11.91
C GLY A 27 10.14 -1.12 -12.72
N ASP A 28 11.26 -1.71 -13.14
CA ASP A 28 11.26 -2.97 -13.90
C ASP A 28 10.74 -4.15 -13.04
N ALA A 29 11.12 -4.19 -11.75
CA ALA A 29 10.65 -5.22 -10.82
C ALA A 29 9.12 -5.12 -10.57
N VAL A 30 8.56 -3.92 -10.48
CA VAL A 30 7.11 -3.73 -10.40
C VAL A 30 6.44 -4.17 -11.70
N PHE A 31 7.02 -3.85 -12.87
CA PHE A 31 6.50 -4.30 -14.16
C PHE A 31 6.47 -5.83 -14.25
N GLU A 32 7.56 -6.49 -13.89
CA GLU A 32 7.62 -7.96 -13.87
C GLU A 32 6.52 -8.56 -12.99
N ALA A 33 6.28 -7.98 -11.81
CA ALA A 33 5.22 -8.42 -10.93
C ALA A 33 3.81 -8.18 -11.50
N LEU A 34 3.59 -7.04 -12.21
CA LEU A 34 2.31 -6.74 -12.87
C LEU A 34 2.04 -7.60 -14.12
N ASP A 35 3.03 -8.29 -14.64
CA ASP A 35 2.86 -9.23 -15.76
C ASP A 35 2.51 -10.66 -15.30
N THR A 36 2.28 -10.85 -14.00
CA THR A 36 1.83 -12.10 -13.38
C THR A 36 0.41 -12.00 -12.84
N ASP A 37 -0.16 -13.13 -12.37
CA ASP A 37 -1.52 -13.19 -11.80
C ASP A 37 -1.57 -12.83 -10.30
N LEU A 38 -0.69 -11.92 -9.84
CA LEU A 38 -0.71 -11.41 -8.46
C LEU A 38 -1.91 -10.48 -8.21
N ASP A 39 -2.57 -10.63 -7.08
CA ASP A 39 -3.64 -9.72 -6.63
C ASP A 39 -3.07 -8.38 -6.12
N LEU A 40 -1.89 -8.43 -5.49
CA LEU A 40 -1.30 -7.28 -4.81
C LEU A 40 0.22 -7.18 -5.00
N VAL A 41 0.68 -6.00 -5.37
CA VAL A 41 2.10 -5.63 -5.35
C VAL A 41 2.29 -4.47 -4.37
N VAL A 42 3.29 -4.57 -3.49
CA VAL A 42 3.67 -3.50 -2.54
C VAL A 42 5.08 -3.02 -2.87
N ALA A 43 5.22 -1.79 -3.32
CA ALA A 43 6.52 -1.19 -3.64
C ALA A 43 7.01 -0.31 -2.49
N ILE A 44 7.99 -0.80 -1.73
CA ILE A 44 8.55 -0.07 -0.57
C ILE A 44 9.52 1.01 -1.03
N THR A 45 10.22 0.77 -2.13
CA THR A 45 11.33 1.60 -2.62
C THR A 45 10.92 3.05 -2.82
N GLU A 46 11.72 3.96 -2.26
CA GLU A 46 11.67 5.40 -2.50
C GLU A 46 12.56 5.78 -3.69
N GLY A 47 12.17 6.83 -4.43
CA GLY A 47 13.00 7.42 -5.48
C GLY A 47 12.98 6.67 -6.81
N ILE A 48 11.94 5.91 -7.10
CA ILE A 48 11.72 5.36 -8.44
C ILE A 48 11.53 6.52 -9.43
N PRO A 49 12.22 6.51 -10.58
CA PRO A 49 12.07 7.59 -11.55
C PRO A 49 10.62 7.80 -11.98
N THR A 50 10.17 9.05 -11.99
CA THR A 50 8.77 9.41 -12.34
C THR A 50 8.35 8.87 -13.71
N GLN A 51 9.29 8.83 -14.69
CA GLN A 51 9.01 8.28 -16.00
C GLN A 51 8.72 6.77 -15.97
N ASP A 52 9.37 6.03 -15.09
CA ASP A 52 9.14 4.60 -14.95
C ASP A 52 7.81 4.36 -14.22
N MET A 53 7.50 5.14 -13.18
CA MET A 53 6.18 5.11 -12.55
C MET A 53 5.03 5.50 -13.47
N ALA A 54 5.25 6.41 -14.43
CA ALA A 54 4.24 6.72 -15.45
C ALA A 54 3.95 5.53 -16.37
N LYS A 55 4.97 4.73 -16.72
CA LYS A 55 4.79 3.48 -17.48
C LYS A 55 4.08 2.42 -16.62
N VAL A 56 4.51 2.26 -15.36
CA VAL A 56 3.87 1.35 -14.39
C VAL A 56 2.39 1.66 -14.26
N ASN A 57 2.01 2.93 -14.07
CA ASN A 57 0.60 3.33 -13.98
C ASN A 57 -0.21 3.04 -15.26
N LYS A 58 0.43 3.17 -16.42
CA LYS A 58 -0.22 2.76 -17.67
C LYS A 58 -0.49 1.26 -17.67
N ARG A 59 0.50 0.42 -17.28
CA ARG A 59 0.32 -1.03 -17.20
C ARG A 59 -0.74 -1.39 -16.17
N LEU A 60 -0.72 -0.75 -15.00
CA LEU A 60 -1.68 -0.95 -13.92
C LEU A 60 -3.14 -0.73 -14.38
N SER A 61 -3.38 0.15 -15.35
CA SER A 61 -4.71 0.34 -15.94
C SER A 61 -5.18 -0.80 -16.87
N GLU A 62 -4.32 -1.74 -17.20
CA GLU A 62 -4.56 -2.85 -18.11
C GLU A 62 -4.65 -4.22 -17.39
N VAL A 63 -4.41 -4.25 -16.08
CA VAL A 63 -4.41 -5.45 -15.23
C VAL A 63 -5.30 -5.27 -14.01
N ASP A 64 -5.70 -6.37 -13.38
CA ASP A 64 -6.52 -6.35 -12.17
C ASP A 64 -5.67 -6.24 -10.88
N THR A 65 -4.36 -6.44 -10.97
CA THR A 65 -3.40 -6.33 -9.87
C THR A 65 -3.45 -4.95 -9.22
N ARG A 66 -3.51 -4.90 -7.90
CA ARG A 66 -3.43 -3.65 -7.14
C ARG A 66 -1.98 -3.34 -6.76
N LEU A 67 -1.57 -2.08 -6.91
CA LEU A 67 -0.25 -1.59 -6.48
C LEU A 67 -0.40 -0.64 -5.29
N ILE A 68 0.30 -0.91 -4.18
CA ILE A 68 0.49 0.00 -3.04
C ILE A 68 1.91 0.58 -3.10
N GLY A 69 2.03 1.90 -2.95
CA GLY A 69 3.29 2.63 -3.13
C GLY A 69 3.48 3.16 -4.55
N PRO A 70 4.70 3.54 -4.94
CA PRO A 70 5.99 3.39 -4.23
C PRO A 70 6.17 4.31 -3.03
N ASN A 71 7.38 4.26 -2.41
CA ASN A 71 7.74 5.06 -1.24
C ASN A 71 6.72 4.93 -0.11
N CYS A 72 6.44 3.70 0.30
CA CYS A 72 5.42 3.38 1.29
C CYS A 72 5.92 2.36 2.32
N PRO A 73 5.32 2.31 3.52
CA PRO A 73 5.63 1.30 4.51
C PRO A 73 4.88 -0.03 4.29
N GLY A 74 3.93 -0.07 3.34
CA GLY A 74 3.12 -1.24 3.04
C GLY A 74 1.74 -1.25 3.67
N ILE A 75 1.21 -2.45 3.89
CA ILE A 75 -0.13 -2.71 4.44
C ILE A 75 -0.06 -3.72 5.58
N ILE A 76 -0.95 -3.57 6.56
CA ILE A 76 -1.12 -4.52 7.66
C ILE A 76 -2.59 -4.64 8.05
N THR A 77 -3.08 -5.87 8.18
CA THR A 77 -4.32 -6.23 8.89
C THR A 77 -3.88 -6.90 10.20
N PRO A 78 -4.01 -6.22 11.35
CA PRO A 78 -3.47 -6.70 12.62
C PRO A 78 -4.03 -8.06 13.02
N GLY A 79 -3.15 -8.98 13.34
CA GLY A 79 -3.54 -10.36 13.69
C GLY A 79 -3.68 -11.33 12.51
N GLU A 80 -3.67 -10.82 11.27
CA GLU A 80 -3.86 -11.63 10.06
C GLU A 80 -2.63 -11.61 9.14
N ALA A 81 -2.35 -10.45 8.51
CA ALA A 81 -1.29 -10.37 7.50
C ALA A 81 -0.57 -9.02 7.51
N LYS A 82 0.68 -9.04 7.06
CA LYS A 82 1.49 -7.85 6.84
C LYS A 82 2.35 -8.02 5.59
N LEU A 83 2.29 -7.01 4.72
CA LEU A 83 3.15 -6.87 3.54
C LEU A 83 3.90 -5.54 3.62
N GLY A 84 5.21 -5.59 3.85
CA GLY A 84 6.07 -4.41 3.99
C GLY A 84 6.75 -4.29 5.35
N ILE A 85 7.07 -3.05 5.77
CA ILE A 85 7.95 -2.73 6.90
C ILE A 85 7.21 -2.15 8.12
N LEU A 86 5.88 -2.09 8.10
CA LEU A 86 5.08 -1.61 9.23
C LEU A 86 5.44 -2.39 10.52
N PRO A 87 5.72 -1.71 11.65
CA PRO A 87 6.09 -2.36 12.91
C PRO A 87 4.85 -2.98 13.58
N GLY A 88 4.60 -4.28 13.35
CA GLY A 88 3.40 -4.96 13.80
C GLY A 88 3.06 -4.85 15.29
N ASN A 89 4.06 -4.57 16.13
CA ASN A 89 3.90 -4.47 17.58
C ASN A 89 3.16 -3.20 18.07
N ILE A 90 2.92 -2.22 17.22
CA ILE A 90 2.14 -1.02 17.57
C ILE A 90 0.68 -1.11 17.09
N PHE A 91 0.32 -2.14 16.36
CA PHE A 91 -1.01 -2.35 15.80
C PHE A 91 -1.79 -3.36 16.64
N GLU A 92 -3.08 -3.11 16.83
CA GLU A 92 -4.04 -4.03 17.45
C GLU A 92 -5.28 -4.13 16.56
N SER A 93 -5.91 -5.32 16.54
CA SER A 93 -7.15 -5.53 15.81
C SER A 93 -8.28 -4.68 16.40
N GLY A 94 -9.08 -4.08 15.53
CA GLY A 94 -10.21 -3.23 15.92
C GLY A 94 -11.08 -2.87 14.72
N ASP A 95 -11.71 -1.71 14.74
CA ASP A 95 -12.73 -1.29 13.79
C ASP A 95 -12.40 0.01 13.01
N VAL A 96 -11.14 0.47 13.09
CA VAL A 96 -10.70 1.70 12.42
C VAL A 96 -9.76 1.38 11.26
N GLY A 97 -10.17 1.75 10.04
CA GLY A 97 -9.28 1.78 8.88
C GLY A 97 -8.30 2.95 8.96
N LEU A 98 -7.08 2.77 8.47
CA LEU A 98 -6.10 3.85 8.38
C LEU A 98 -5.47 3.90 6.99
N VAL A 99 -5.46 5.07 6.36
CA VAL A 99 -4.75 5.31 5.11
C VAL A 99 -3.84 6.54 5.24
N SER A 100 -2.59 6.40 4.80
CA SER A 100 -1.58 7.44 5.01
C SER A 100 -0.60 7.57 3.85
N ARG A 101 -0.22 8.81 3.53
CA ARG A 101 0.92 9.12 2.65
C ARG A 101 2.25 9.17 3.40
N SER A 102 2.22 9.42 4.71
CA SER A 102 3.40 9.59 5.54
C SER A 102 3.75 8.31 6.31
N GLY A 103 4.96 7.78 6.14
CA GLY A 103 5.43 6.63 6.91
C GLY A 103 5.55 6.95 8.41
N THR A 104 6.25 8.05 8.76
CA THR A 104 6.50 8.43 10.16
C THR A 104 5.23 8.81 10.91
N LEU A 105 4.35 9.61 10.29
CA LEU A 105 3.11 10.03 10.91
C LEU A 105 2.15 8.85 11.12
N THR A 106 2.17 7.86 10.23
CA THR A 106 1.43 6.60 10.39
C THR A 106 1.74 5.95 11.73
N TYR A 107 3.01 5.78 12.06
CA TYR A 107 3.42 5.12 13.31
C TYR A 107 2.97 5.89 14.55
N GLN A 108 3.08 7.22 14.51
CA GLN A 108 2.65 8.09 15.61
C GLN A 108 1.13 8.01 15.82
N VAL A 109 0.36 8.07 14.75
CA VAL A 109 -1.11 8.02 14.80
C VAL A 109 -1.57 6.66 15.30
N VAL A 110 -1.04 5.57 14.74
CA VAL A 110 -1.40 4.21 15.15
C VAL A 110 -1.08 3.96 16.61
N SER A 111 0.14 4.31 17.07
CA SER A 111 0.50 4.15 18.47
C SER A 111 -0.47 4.91 19.40
N ASN A 112 -0.82 6.14 19.03
CA ASN A 112 -1.79 6.93 19.81
C ASN A 112 -3.21 6.35 19.82
N LEU A 113 -3.65 5.70 18.74
CA LEU A 113 -4.94 5.00 18.68
C LEU A 113 -4.91 3.75 19.57
N THR A 114 -3.91 2.90 19.37
CA THR A 114 -3.72 1.65 20.12
C THR A 114 -3.59 1.90 21.63
N ASP A 115 -2.82 2.91 22.04
CA ASP A 115 -2.69 3.30 23.45
C ASP A 115 -4.04 3.74 24.08
N ARG A 116 -5.04 4.05 23.29
CA ARG A 116 -6.40 4.39 23.72
C ARG A 116 -7.39 3.24 23.55
N GLY A 117 -6.92 2.06 23.17
CA GLY A 117 -7.75 0.89 22.92
C GLY A 117 -8.55 0.98 21.61
N ILE A 118 -8.08 1.79 20.64
CA ILE A 118 -8.68 1.94 19.31
C ILE A 118 -7.82 1.14 18.34
N GLY A 119 -8.24 -0.08 18.05
CA GLY A 119 -7.55 -0.96 17.11
C GLY A 119 -7.91 -0.71 15.65
N GLN A 120 -7.16 -1.32 14.75
CA GLN A 120 -7.30 -1.12 13.31
C GLN A 120 -7.87 -2.37 12.64
N THR A 121 -8.77 -2.18 11.64
CA THR A 121 -9.12 -3.24 10.68
C THR A 121 -7.94 -3.46 9.74
N THR A 122 -7.53 -2.41 9.05
CA THR A 122 -6.38 -2.44 8.15
C THR A 122 -5.71 -1.06 8.15
N ALA A 123 -4.39 -1.03 8.09
CA ALA A 123 -3.62 0.19 7.89
C ALA A 123 -2.83 0.12 6.58
N ILE A 124 -3.01 1.13 5.74
CA ILE A 124 -2.42 1.21 4.39
C ILE A 124 -1.54 2.46 4.31
N GLY A 125 -0.25 2.26 4.06
CA GLY A 125 0.64 3.34 3.65
C GLY A 125 0.65 3.40 2.12
N ILE A 126 0.01 4.43 1.53
CA ILE A 126 -0.10 4.55 0.06
C ILE A 126 1.12 5.20 -0.60
N GLY A 127 2.01 5.79 0.20
CA GLY A 127 3.24 6.42 -0.27
C GLY A 127 3.17 7.92 -0.51
N GLY A 128 4.34 8.58 -0.43
CA GLY A 128 4.50 10.03 -0.57
C GLY A 128 4.85 10.51 -1.97
N ASP A 129 5.12 9.62 -2.93
CA ASP A 129 5.54 9.98 -4.28
C ASP A 129 4.42 10.65 -5.09
N PRO A 130 4.76 11.47 -6.11
CA PRO A 130 3.75 12.13 -6.95
C PRO A 130 2.90 11.15 -7.77
N ILE A 131 3.45 9.98 -8.12
CA ILE A 131 2.77 8.93 -8.88
C ILE A 131 2.77 7.67 -8.02
N ILE A 132 1.59 7.29 -7.55
CA ILE A 132 1.35 6.12 -6.70
C ILE A 132 0.31 5.20 -7.35
N GLY A 133 0.33 3.92 -6.99
CA GLY A 133 -0.60 2.93 -7.54
C GLY A 133 -2.00 2.99 -6.93
N THR A 134 -2.11 3.20 -5.63
CA THR A 134 -3.38 3.27 -4.88
C THR A 134 -3.57 4.68 -4.33
N SER A 135 -4.69 5.32 -4.65
CA SER A 135 -5.06 6.64 -4.13
C SER A 135 -5.82 6.55 -2.80
N PHE A 136 -6.01 7.70 -2.13
CA PHE A 136 -6.92 7.79 -0.97
C PHE A 136 -8.33 7.31 -1.29
N VAL A 137 -8.87 7.69 -2.45
CA VAL A 137 -10.23 7.29 -2.86
C VAL A 137 -10.32 5.78 -3.06
N ASP A 138 -9.29 5.14 -3.60
CA ASP A 138 -9.27 3.69 -3.77
C ASP A 138 -9.24 2.97 -2.42
N ALA A 139 -8.45 3.47 -1.47
CA ALA A 139 -8.43 2.95 -0.11
C ALA A 139 -9.78 3.17 0.62
N LEU A 140 -10.39 4.36 0.49
CA LEU A 140 -11.69 4.63 1.08
C LEU A 140 -12.78 3.73 0.52
N LYS A 141 -12.79 3.43 -0.78
CA LYS A 141 -13.73 2.46 -1.39
C LYS A 141 -13.54 1.06 -0.82
N ALA A 142 -12.30 0.64 -0.56
CA ALA A 142 -12.02 -0.64 0.04
C ALA A 142 -12.54 -0.70 1.49
N PHE A 143 -12.31 0.35 2.28
CA PHE A 143 -12.84 0.45 3.65
C PHE A 143 -14.37 0.56 3.70
N GLU A 144 -15.01 1.23 2.75
CA GLU A 144 -16.47 1.30 2.67
C GLU A 144 -17.10 -0.07 2.37
N ALA A 145 -16.40 -0.91 1.60
CA ALA A 145 -16.85 -2.28 1.30
C ALA A 145 -16.56 -3.27 2.44
N ASP A 146 -15.69 -2.92 3.37
CA ASP A 146 -15.33 -3.74 4.53
C ASP A 146 -16.35 -3.53 5.66
N VAL A 147 -17.08 -4.60 6.00
CA VAL A 147 -18.14 -4.56 7.02
C VAL A 147 -17.62 -4.37 8.45
N ASP A 148 -16.34 -4.62 8.67
CA ASP A 148 -15.70 -4.50 9.98
C ASP A 148 -15.09 -3.10 10.19
N THR A 149 -14.97 -2.28 9.13
CA THR A 149 -14.47 -0.91 9.22
C THR A 149 -15.60 0.07 9.49
N HIS A 150 -15.61 0.68 10.70
CA HIS A 150 -16.62 1.62 11.13
C HIS A 150 -16.19 3.09 11.06
N ALA A 151 -14.89 3.36 11.01
CA ALA A 151 -14.32 4.69 10.86
C ALA A 151 -13.00 4.61 10.10
N VAL A 152 -12.60 5.71 9.46
CA VAL A 152 -11.31 5.79 8.76
C VAL A 152 -10.52 7.01 9.24
N VAL A 153 -9.26 6.79 9.57
CA VAL A 153 -8.28 7.85 9.80
C VAL A 153 -7.45 8.06 8.53
N MET A 154 -7.42 9.28 8.04
CA MET A 154 -6.67 9.67 6.87
C MET A 154 -5.52 10.61 7.25
N CYS A 155 -4.30 10.24 6.89
CA CYS A 155 -3.11 11.06 7.08
C CYS A 155 -2.58 11.53 5.73
N GLY A 156 -2.83 12.80 5.41
CA GLY A 156 -2.36 13.43 4.19
C GLY A 156 -0.93 13.95 4.28
N GLU A 157 -0.51 14.60 3.21
CA GLU A 157 0.76 15.29 3.11
C GLU A 157 0.56 16.64 2.40
N ILE A 158 1.45 17.59 2.67
CA ILE A 158 1.34 18.94 2.10
C ILE A 158 1.57 18.88 0.58
N GLY A 159 0.61 19.36 -0.19
CA GLY A 159 0.66 19.51 -1.64
C GLY A 159 -0.33 18.60 -2.38
N GLY A 160 -0.79 19.06 -3.54
CA GLY A 160 -1.79 18.37 -4.34
C GLY A 160 -3.24 18.58 -3.87
N GLU A 161 -4.16 17.81 -4.43
CA GLU A 161 -5.60 17.87 -4.18
C GLU A 161 -6.20 16.50 -3.80
N ASP A 162 -5.36 15.52 -3.49
CA ASP A 162 -5.80 14.14 -3.26
C ASP A 162 -6.62 14.00 -1.98
N GLU A 163 -6.23 14.71 -0.93
CA GLU A 163 -6.96 14.78 0.33
C GLU A 163 -8.32 15.47 0.17
N GLU A 164 -8.38 16.53 -0.65
CA GLU A 164 -9.63 17.19 -0.96
C GLU A 164 -10.59 16.33 -1.78
N ARG A 165 -10.05 15.56 -2.73
CA ARG A 165 -10.84 14.56 -3.49
C ARG A 165 -11.37 13.47 -2.59
N ALA A 166 -10.53 12.96 -1.69
CA ALA A 166 -10.92 11.98 -0.70
C ALA A 166 -12.02 12.49 0.26
N ALA A 167 -11.90 13.76 0.69
CA ALA A 167 -12.88 14.37 1.59
C ALA A 167 -14.25 14.66 0.91
N ARG A 168 -14.30 14.66 -0.42
CA ARG A 168 -15.55 14.80 -1.20
C ARG A 168 -16.23 13.45 -1.50
N TYR A 169 -15.47 12.39 -1.43
CA TYR A 169 -15.96 11.02 -1.55
C TYR A 169 -16.75 10.62 -0.33
#